data_7e9e20fff2caef910d42f871eb3b1f77
#
_entry.id   7e9e20fff2caef910d42f871eb3b1f77
#
_cell.length_a   1.000
_cell.length_b   1.000
_cell.length_c   1.000
_cell.angle_alpha   90.00
_cell.angle_beta   90.00
_cell.angle_gamma   90.00
#
_symmetry.space_group_name_H-M   'P 1'
#
loop_
_entity.id
_entity.type
_entity.pdbx_description
1 polymer ?
#
loop_
_entity_poly.entity_id
_entity_poly.type
_entity_poly.pdbx_seq_one_letter_code
_entity_poly.pdbx_strand_id
1 'polypeptide(L)'
;ARTMWCQMFSEPGAGSDVASLQTRAELDGDEWVLNGQKVWTTLAHVSDYGVLIARTNPDAPKHAGISMFIVDMKAPGMEIRPIHQIDGGSHFNEVFFTDVRIPKSWLLGELNNGWNQATAMLMYERVAIGTGSSSGVTHNLADRLIDVAKNNGKLSDPLLCLRDVVPPEILRSWIQQGSCCWYGVVGDVDHWEL
;
A
#
# COMPACT_ATOMS: atom_id res chain seq x y z
N ALA A 1 -12.66 11.42 11.08
CA ALA A 1 -11.74 12.26 10.29
C ALA A 1 -12.58 13.14 9.36
N ARG A 2 -12.13 14.37 9.05
CA ARG A 2 -12.84 15.29 8.14
C ARG A 2 -12.32 15.20 6.71
N THR A 3 -11.12 14.63 6.51
CA THR A 3 -10.46 14.46 5.22
C THR A 3 -9.90 13.05 5.12
N MET A 4 -10.02 12.45 3.94
CA MET A 4 -9.44 11.14 3.63
C MET A 4 -8.15 11.31 2.82
N TRP A 5 -7.18 10.46 3.10
CA TRP A 5 -5.88 10.48 2.45
C TRP A 5 -5.55 9.10 1.87
N CYS A 6 -4.92 9.06 0.72
CA CYS A 6 -4.37 7.86 0.14
C CYS A 6 -2.84 7.96 -0.07
N GLN A 7 -2.21 6.81 -0.27
CA GLN A 7 -0.77 6.70 -0.51
C GLN A 7 -0.52 6.24 -1.94
N MET A 8 0.20 7.04 -2.72
CA MET A 8 0.49 6.82 -4.14
C MET A 8 1.98 6.53 -4.34
N PHE A 9 2.39 5.29 -4.07
CA PHE A 9 3.80 4.87 -4.13
C PHE A 9 4.05 3.93 -5.29
N SER A 10 3.37 2.77 -5.32
CA SER A 10 3.59 1.71 -6.30
C SER A 10 3.23 2.11 -7.72
N GLU A 11 3.97 1.57 -8.68
CA GLU A 11 3.70 1.70 -10.12
C GLU A 11 3.63 0.30 -10.74
N PRO A 12 3.08 0.15 -11.96
CA PRO A 12 3.04 -1.15 -12.64
C PRO A 12 4.42 -1.83 -12.75
N GLY A 13 5.49 -1.05 -12.93
CA GLY A 13 6.87 -1.52 -13.01
C GLY A 13 7.69 -1.35 -11.73
N ALA A 14 7.12 -0.81 -10.65
CA ALA A 14 7.85 -0.47 -9.42
C ALA A 14 6.99 -0.77 -8.17
N GLY A 15 6.95 -2.03 -7.77
CA GLY A 15 6.28 -2.51 -6.56
C GLY A 15 7.27 -2.74 -5.43
N SER A 16 7.85 -3.94 -5.31
CA SER A 16 8.87 -4.24 -4.28
C SER A 16 10.11 -3.36 -4.42
N ASP A 17 10.54 -3.06 -5.66
CA ASP A 17 11.56 -2.06 -5.95
C ASP A 17 10.91 -0.70 -6.26
N VAL A 18 10.23 -0.12 -5.29
CA VAL A 18 9.51 1.15 -5.46
C VAL A 18 10.43 2.33 -5.82
N ALA A 19 11.72 2.25 -5.48
CA ALA A 19 12.71 3.26 -5.88
C ALA A 19 12.94 3.34 -7.40
N SER A 20 12.52 2.33 -8.15
CA SER A 20 12.56 2.34 -9.62
C SER A 20 11.37 3.05 -10.27
N LEU A 21 10.58 3.80 -9.50
CA LEU A 21 9.43 4.58 -9.97
C LEU A 21 9.79 5.53 -11.11
N GLN A 22 8.83 5.72 -12.03
CA GLN A 22 8.97 6.51 -13.25
C GLN A 22 8.06 7.75 -13.29
N THR A 23 7.05 7.84 -12.42
CA THR A 23 6.24 9.06 -12.30
C THR A 23 7.13 10.25 -12.04
N ARG A 24 7.05 11.29 -12.89
CA ARG A 24 7.91 12.47 -12.85
C ARG A 24 7.21 13.66 -12.21
N ALA A 25 8.01 14.51 -11.58
CA ALA A 25 7.61 15.82 -11.11
C ALA A 25 8.64 16.84 -11.59
N GLU A 26 8.24 17.73 -12.47
CA GLU A 26 9.07 18.76 -13.07
C GLU A 26 8.63 20.13 -12.57
N LEU A 27 9.58 20.97 -12.13
CA LEU A 27 9.26 22.31 -11.64
C LEU A 27 9.08 23.25 -12.83
N ASP A 28 7.93 23.89 -12.91
CA ASP A 28 7.58 24.91 -13.92
C ASP A 28 7.12 26.19 -13.18
N GLY A 29 8.02 27.14 -13.03
CA GLY A 29 7.78 28.35 -12.24
C GLY A 29 7.49 28.05 -10.78
N ASP A 30 6.28 28.35 -10.32
CA ASP A 30 5.82 28.14 -8.94
C ASP A 30 4.95 26.88 -8.76
N GLU A 31 4.94 26.00 -9.74
CA GLU A 31 4.17 24.76 -9.74
C GLU A 31 5.03 23.55 -10.11
N TRP A 32 4.68 22.40 -9.56
CA TRP A 32 5.16 21.10 -10.04
C TRP A 32 4.19 20.53 -11.06
N VAL A 33 4.70 20.01 -12.16
CA VAL A 33 3.95 19.30 -13.20
C VAL A 33 4.20 17.81 -13.04
N LEU A 34 3.14 17.06 -12.77
CA LEU A 34 3.19 15.63 -12.50
C LEU A 34 2.73 14.84 -13.72
N ASN A 35 3.53 13.84 -14.13
CA ASN A 35 3.22 12.94 -15.23
C ASN A 35 3.59 11.49 -14.86
N GLY A 36 2.68 10.54 -15.05
CA GLY A 36 2.92 9.14 -14.81
C GLY A 36 1.69 8.35 -14.37
N GLN A 37 1.94 7.22 -13.73
CA GLN A 37 0.88 6.32 -13.27
C GLN A 37 1.25 5.69 -11.93
N LYS A 38 0.28 5.62 -11.03
CA LYS A 38 0.34 4.82 -9.79
C LYS A 38 -0.68 3.71 -9.85
N VAL A 39 -0.40 2.62 -9.14
CA VAL A 39 -1.28 1.44 -9.07
C VAL A 39 -1.39 0.94 -7.63
N TRP A 40 -2.40 0.14 -7.35
CA TRP A 40 -2.70 -0.41 -6.03
C TRP A 40 -2.95 0.65 -4.96
N THR A 41 -3.39 1.84 -5.38
CA THR A 41 -3.71 2.93 -4.45
C THR A 41 -5.02 2.65 -3.75
N THR A 42 -4.95 2.38 -2.46
CA THR A 42 -6.13 2.08 -1.63
C THR A 42 -7.00 3.32 -1.48
N LEU A 43 -8.31 3.16 -1.78
CA LEU A 43 -9.36 4.17 -1.60
C LEU A 43 -9.10 5.52 -2.32
N ALA A 44 -8.29 5.55 -3.38
CA ALA A 44 -8.01 6.79 -4.11
C ALA A 44 -9.29 7.49 -4.62
N HIS A 45 -10.30 6.72 -5.05
CA HIS A 45 -11.56 7.23 -5.60
C HIS A 45 -12.45 7.98 -4.59
N VAL A 46 -12.18 7.85 -3.29
CA VAL A 46 -12.91 8.54 -2.21
C VAL A 46 -12.02 9.43 -1.37
N SER A 47 -10.72 9.50 -1.66
CA SER A 47 -9.77 10.34 -0.95
C SER A 47 -9.85 11.79 -1.41
N ASP A 48 -9.62 12.71 -0.47
CA ASP A 48 -9.53 14.15 -0.75
C ASP A 48 -8.12 14.51 -1.19
N TYR A 49 -7.11 13.94 -0.54
CA TYR A 49 -5.69 14.17 -0.80
C TYR A 49 -4.93 12.86 -0.90
N GLY A 50 -3.78 12.91 -1.57
CA GLY A 50 -2.84 11.82 -1.63
C GLY A 50 -1.42 12.25 -1.29
N VAL A 51 -0.64 11.30 -0.75
CA VAL A 51 0.81 11.44 -0.61
C VAL A 51 1.46 10.71 -1.76
N LEU A 52 2.15 11.45 -2.61
CA LEU A 52 2.80 10.95 -3.82
C LEU A 52 4.31 10.95 -3.66
N ILE A 53 4.99 9.90 -4.11
CA ILE A 53 6.42 9.94 -4.43
C ILE A 53 6.62 9.97 -5.94
N ALA A 54 7.48 10.88 -6.39
CA ALA A 54 7.77 11.06 -7.80
C ALA A 54 9.25 11.35 -8.05
N ARG A 55 9.71 11.10 -9.28
CA ARG A 55 11.07 11.36 -9.75
C ARG A 55 11.25 12.84 -10.04
N THR A 56 12.10 13.52 -9.29
CA THR A 56 12.47 14.93 -9.48
C THR A 56 13.85 15.11 -10.08
N ASN A 57 14.73 14.10 -9.94
CA ASN A 57 16.03 14.09 -10.60
C ASN A 57 16.29 12.72 -11.24
N PRO A 58 16.12 12.57 -12.57
CA PRO A 58 16.34 11.31 -13.28
C PRO A 58 17.82 10.91 -13.39
N ASP A 59 18.74 11.87 -13.27
CA ASP A 59 20.18 11.63 -13.40
C ASP A 59 20.83 11.18 -12.09
N ALA A 60 20.12 11.32 -10.97
CA ALA A 60 20.60 10.90 -9.67
C ALA A 60 20.47 9.36 -9.49
N PRO A 61 21.26 8.75 -8.58
CA PRO A 61 20.99 7.38 -8.14
C PRO A 61 19.53 7.21 -7.72
N LYS A 62 18.94 6.04 -7.99
CA LYS A 62 17.49 5.83 -7.91
C LYS A 62 16.85 6.25 -6.58
N HIS A 63 17.56 6.15 -5.46
CA HIS A 63 17.06 6.57 -4.14
C HIS A 63 17.23 8.07 -3.87
N ALA A 64 18.13 8.75 -4.57
CA ALA A 64 18.50 10.14 -4.32
C ALA A 64 17.77 11.15 -5.23
N GLY A 65 16.96 10.67 -6.17
CA GLY A 65 16.23 11.53 -7.12
C GLY A 65 14.73 11.52 -6.95
N ILE A 66 14.24 11.17 -5.76
CA ILE A 66 12.81 11.05 -5.43
C ILE A 66 12.43 12.18 -4.48
N SER A 67 11.27 12.79 -4.70
CA SER A 67 10.65 13.73 -3.76
C SER A 67 9.23 13.28 -3.42
N MET A 68 8.72 13.79 -2.30
CA MET A 68 7.39 13.49 -1.80
C MET A 68 6.51 14.73 -1.87
N PHE A 69 5.25 14.54 -2.26
CA PHE A 69 4.30 15.62 -2.50
C PHE A 69 2.93 15.35 -1.88
N ILE A 70 2.23 16.41 -1.55
CA ILE A 70 0.77 16.39 -1.36
C ILE A 70 0.13 16.59 -2.73
N VAL A 71 -0.98 15.90 -3.00
CA VAL A 71 -1.75 16.05 -4.24
C VAL A 71 -3.23 16.10 -3.90
N ASP A 72 -3.96 17.06 -4.47
CA ASP A 72 -5.42 17.07 -4.45
C ASP A 72 -5.94 15.97 -5.41
N MET A 73 -6.71 15.01 -4.90
CA MET A 73 -7.21 13.90 -5.70
C MET A 73 -8.27 14.32 -6.73
N LYS A 74 -8.68 15.61 -6.72
CA LYS A 74 -9.59 16.22 -7.69
C LYS A 74 -8.88 17.19 -8.65
N ALA A 75 -7.55 17.23 -8.62
CA ALA A 75 -6.77 18.13 -9.50
C ALA A 75 -7.03 17.83 -10.98
N PRO A 76 -7.12 18.86 -11.83
CA PRO A 76 -7.23 18.67 -13.27
C PRO A 76 -6.06 17.84 -13.83
N GLY A 77 -6.36 16.95 -14.78
CA GLY A 77 -5.37 16.04 -15.38
C GLY A 77 -5.18 14.72 -14.63
N MET A 78 -5.87 14.54 -13.49
CA MET A 78 -5.88 13.27 -12.77
C MET A 78 -7.04 12.40 -13.21
N GLU A 79 -6.77 11.13 -13.47
CA GLU A 79 -7.78 10.11 -13.73
C GLU A 79 -7.60 8.95 -12.75
N ILE A 80 -8.69 8.55 -12.07
CA ILE A 80 -8.69 7.46 -11.10
C ILE A 80 -9.57 6.34 -11.64
N ARG A 81 -9.00 5.14 -11.79
CA ARG A 81 -9.69 3.94 -12.29
C ARG A 81 -9.72 2.87 -11.20
N PRO A 82 -10.90 2.52 -10.67
CA PRO A 82 -11.02 1.40 -9.73
C PRO A 82 -10.61 0.07 -10.35
N ILE A 83 -9.86 -0.74 -9.61
CA ILE A 83 -9.47 -2.10 -10.00
C ILE A 83 -10.50 -3.07 -9.41
N HIS A 84 -11.16 -3.85 -10.27
CA HIS A 84 -12.08 -4.89 -9.84
C HIS A 84 -11.33 -6.07 -9.25
N GLN A 85 -11.67 -6.42 -8.02
CA GLN A 85 -11.08 -7.52 -7.27
C GLN A 85 -11.91 -8.80 -7.41
N ILE A 86 -11.33 -9.96 -7.11
CA ILE A 86 -12.01 -11.27 -7.20
C ILE A 86 -13.21 -11.37 -6.27
N ASP A 87 -13.18 -10.65 -5.13
CA ASP A 87 -14.27 -10.57 -4.15
C ASP A 87 -15.43 -9.67 -4.59
N GLY A 88 -15.33 -9.03 -5.78
CA GLY A 88 -16.29 -8.06 -6.30
C GLY A 88 -16.10 -6.63 -5.78
N GLY A 89 -15.14 -6.41 -4.88
CA GLY A 89 -14.78 -5.08 -4.39
C GLY A 89 -13.92 -4.27 -5.38
N SER A 90 -13.69 -3.00 -5.05
CA SER A 90 -12.86 -2.08 -5.84
C SER A 90 -12.10 -1.13 -4.90
N HIS A 91 -11.43 -1.68 -3.89
CA HIS A 91 -10.72 -0.87 -2.90
C HIS A 91 -9.42 -0.29 -3.45
N PHE A 92 -8.80 -0.94 -4.45
CA PHE A 92 -7.58 -0.49 -5.09
C PHE A 92 -7.88 0.27 -6.38
N ASN A 93 -6.99 1.19 -6.75
CA ASN A 93 -7.15 2.02 -7.92
C ASN A 93 -5.83 2.17 -8.67
N GLU A 94 -5.95 2.37 -9.99
CA GLU A 94 -4.93 3.02 -10.80
C GLU A 94 -5.17 4.53 -10.74
N VAL A 95 -4.09 5.30 -10.69
CA VAL A 95 -4.13 6.77 -10.71
C VAL A 95 -3.19 7.25 -11.82
N PHE A 96 -3.74 7.96 -12.79
CA PHE A 96 -2.99 8.52 -13.91
C PHE A 96 -2.83 10.02 -13.73
N PHE A 97 -1.66 10.51 -14.05
CA PHE A 97 -1.29 11.93 -14.02
C PHE A 97 -0.93 12.37 -15.43
N THR A 98 -1.66 13.34 -15.96
CA THR A 98 -1.39 13.99 -17.26
C THR A 98 -1.33 15.49 -17.03
N ASP A 99 -0.11 16.02 -16.96
CA ASP A 99 0.18 17.43 -16.69
C ASP A 99 -0.54 17.97 -15.44
N VAL A 100 -0.65 17.15 -14.39
CA VAL A 100 -1.28 17.56 -13.13
C VAL A 100 -0.41 18.61 -12.46
N ARG A 101 -0.96 19.79 -12.18
CA ARG A 101 -0.26 20.90 -11.55
C ARG A 101 -0.56 21.02 -10.09
N ILE A 102 0.47 21.11 -9.27
CA ILE A 102 0.37 21.33 -7.82
C ILE A 102 1.28 22.49 -7.40
N PRO A 103 0.91 23.25 -6.37
CA PRO A 103 1.75 24.35 -5.88
C PRO A 103 3.14 23.87 -5.45
N LYS A 104 4.16 24.67 -5.68
CA LYS A 104 5.53 24.40 -5.24
C LYS A 104 5.63 24.11 -3.74
N SER A 105 4.81 24.76 -2.93
CA SER A 105 4.73 24.59 -1.48
C SER A 105 4.19 23.23 -1.03
N TRP A 106 3.66 22.40 -1.95
CA TRP A 106 3.13 21.07 -1.64
C TRP A 106 4.22 19.98 -1.71
N LEU A 107 5.47 20.36 -1.91
CA LEU A 107 6.61 19.50 -1.65
C LEU A 107 6.69 19.20 -0.15
N LEU A 108 6.68 17.94 0.23
CA LEU A 108 6.86 17.49 1.60
C LEU A 108 8.36 17.34 1.89
N GLY A 109 8.85 18.10 2.89
CA GLY A 109 10.23 18.09 3.29
C GLY A 109 11.19 18.67 2.25
N GLU A 110 12.33 18.02 2.04
CA GLU A 110 13.40 18.50 1.16
C GLU A 110 13.33 17.87 -0.22
N LEU A 111 13.70 18.65 -1.25
CA LEU A 111 13.81 18.17 -2.62
C LEU A 111 14.83 17.02 -2.73
N ASN A 112 14.47 15.96 -3.46
CA ASN A 112 15.26 14.75 -3.66
C ASN A 112 15.51 13.90 -2.39
N ASN A 113 14.85 14.20 -1.28
CA ASN A 113 14.93 13.43 -0.03
C ASN A 113 13.67 12.57 0.25
N GLY A 114 12.80 12.43 -0.74
CA GLY A 114 11.52 11.70 -0.61
C GLY A 114 11.68 10.22 -0.28
N TRP A 115 12.81 9.60 -0.62
CA TRP A 115 13.08 8.20 -0.25
C TRP A 115 13.12 7.98 1.26
N ASN A 116 13.81 8.85 1.99
CA ASN A 116 13.90 8.75 3.44
C ASN A 116 12.53 8.97 4.09
N GLN A 117 11.73 9.91 3.57
CA GLN A 117 10.38 10.18 4.05
C GLN A 117 9.43 9.00 3.77
N ALA A 118 9.49 8.42 2.56
CA ALA A 118 8.71 7.25 2.19
C ALA A 118 9.06 6.04 3.07
N THR A 119 10.34 5.81 3.32
CA THR A 119 10.80 4.73 4.19
C THR A 119 10.31 4.90 5.61
N ALA A 120 10.38 6.11 6.16
CA ALA A 120 9.84 6.42 7.49
C ALA A 120 8.33 6.17 7.55
N MET A 121 7.58 6.63 6.56
CA MET A 121 6.12 6.42 6.46
C MET A 121 5.77 4.92 6.42
N LEU A 122 6.47 4.13 5.59
CA LEU A 122 6.28 2.69 5.50
C LEU A 122 6.61 1.96 6.82
N MET A 123 7.58 2.45 7.58
CA MET A 123 7.88 1.89 8.91
C MET A 123 6.73 2.12 9.90
N TYR A 124 6.15 3.33 9.93
CA TYR A 124 4.97 3.62 10.75
C TYR A 124 3.75 2.80 10.32
N GLU A 125 3.54 2.62 9.02
CA GLU A 125 2.48 1.78 8.48
C GLU A 125 2.62 0.33 8.96
N ARG A 126 3.81 -0.25 8.90
CA ARG A 126 4.08 -1.62 9.42
C ARG A 126 3.72 -1.75 10.90
N VAL A 127 4.08 -0.76 11.71
CA VAL A 127 3.74 -0.76 13.14
C VAL A 127 2.22 -0.68 13.32
N ALA A 128 1.55 0.22 12.60
CA ALA A 128 0.10 0.42 12.68
C ALA A 128 -0.66 -0.86 12.27
N ILE A 129 -0.26 -1.52 11.19
CA ILE A 129 -0.84 -2.78 10.74
C ILE A 129 -0.53 -3.91 11.73
N GLY A 130 0.73 -4.02 12.18
CA GLY A 130 1.19 -5.06 13.09
C GLY A 130 0.57 -4.98 14.50
N THR A 131 0.20 -3.78 14.96
CA THR A 131 -0.47 -3.57 16.25
C THR A 131 -2.00 -3.71 16.18
N GLY A 132 -2.54 -3.98 14.98
CA GLY A 132 -3.99 -4.18 14.79
C GLY A 132 -4.81 -2.90 14.98
N SER A 133 -4.17 -1.72 14.94
CA SER A 133 -4.86 -0.44 15.14
C SER A 133 -5.82 -0.06 14.00
N SER A 134 -5.80 -0.78 12.89
CA SER A 134 -6.65 -0.50 11.71
C SER A 134 -8.03 -1.14 11.76
N SER A 135 -8.29 -2.06 12.68
CA SER A 135 -9.67 -2.57 12.91
C SER A 135 -9.74 -3.33 14.23
N GLY A 136 -10.67 -2.98 15.09
CA GLY A 136 -10.97 -3.66 16.37
C GLY A 136 -11.40 -5.15 16.25
N VAL A 137 -11.10 -5.79 15.11
CA VAL A 137 -11.46 -7.18 14.79
C VAL A 137 -10.29 -8.13 15.00
N THR A 138 -9.04 -7.67 15.03
CA THR A 138 -7.86 -8.54 15.04
C THR A 138 -7.61 -9.25 16.38
N HIS A 139 -7.90 -8.63 17.51
CA HIS A 139 -7.77 -9.28 18.82
C HIS A 139 -8.71 -10.49 18.98
N ASN A 140 -9.93 -10.38 18.46
CA ASN A 140 -10.90 -11.48 18.51
C ASN A 140 -10.55 -12.66 17.59
N LEU A 141 -9.77 -12.44 16.54
CA LEU A 141 -9.48 -13.48 15.56
C LEU A 141 -8.36 -14.42 16.02
N ALA A 142 -7.27 -13.85 16.56
CA ALA A 142 -6.18 -14.65 17.12
C ALA A 142 -6.66 -15.49 18.33
N ASP A 143 -7.44 -14.88 19.22
CA ASP A 143 -8.02 -15.60 20.37
C ASP A 143 -8.97 -16.72 19.92
N ARG A 144 -9.81 -16.47 18.93
CA ARG A 144 -10.69 -17.50 18.35
C ARG A 144 -9.92 -18.64 17.71
N LEU A 145 -8.82 -18.36 17.01
CA LEU A 145 -7.95 -19.40 16.43
C LEU A 145 -7.27 -20.24 17.50
N ILE A 146 -6.76 -19.60 18.56
CA ILE A 146 -6.17 -20.28 19.70
C ILE A 146 -7.22 -21.18 20.38
N ASP A 147 -8.44 -20.71 20.56
CA ASP A 147 -9.50 -21.49 21.16
C ASP A 147 -9.95 -22.67 20.29
N VAL A 148 -10.04 -22.48 18.97
CA VAL A 148 -10.32 -23.56 18.03
C VAL A 148 -9.18 -24.60 18.05
N ALA A 149 -7.92 -24.17 18.08
CA ALA A 149 -6.76 -25.05 18.18
C ALA A 149 -6.75 -25.84 19.50
N LYS A 150 -7.07 -25.19 20.62
CA LYS A 150 -7.22 -25.83 21.94
C LYS A 150 -8.31 -26.91 21.93
N ASN A 151 -9.48 -26.56 21.42
CA ASN A 151 -10.64 -27.44 21.38
C ASN A 151 -10.44 -28.67 20.49
N ASN A 152 -9.58 -28.58 19.48
CA ASN A 152 -9.23 -29.69 18.60
C ASN A 152 -7.98 -30.48 19.04
N GLY A 153 -7.39 -30.16 20.19
CA GLY A 153 -6.23 -30.87 20.75
C GLY A 153 -4.95 -30.73 19.91
N LYS A 154 -4.88 -29.76 19.00
CA LYS A 154 -3.79 -29.58 18.04
C LYS A 154 -2.82 -28.45 18.38
N LEU A 155 -2.80 -28.01 19.62
CA LEU A 155 -1.96 -26.89 20.08
C LEU A 155 -0.44 -27.16 19.97
N SER A 156 -0.05 -28.43 19.90
CA SER A 156 1.35 -28.87 19.89
C SER A 156 1.97 -28.91 18.48
N ASP A 157 1.16 -28.73 17.41
CA ASP A 157 1.66 -28.73 16.04
C ASP A 157 1.21 -27.45 15.31
N PRO A 158 2.10 -26.41 15.24
CA PRO A 158 1.77 -25.11 14.65
C PRO A 158 1.43 -25.16 13.15
N LEU A 159 1.94 -26.15 12.40
CA LEU A 159 1.73 -26.28 10.96
C LEU A 159 0.40 -26.97 10.63
N LEU A 160 0.03 -28.01 11.39
CA LEU A 160 -1.25 -28.70 11.23
C LEU A 160 -2.42 -27.86 11.78
N CYS A 161 -2.15 -27.02 12.76
CA CYS A 161 -3.16 -26.21 13.43
C CYS A 161 -3.91 -25.28 12.47
N LEU A 162 -3.24 -24.64 11.52
CA LEU A 162 -3.87 -23.68 10.62
C LEU A 162 -4.64 -24.35 9.48
N ARG A 163 -4.09 -25.39 8.88
CA ARG A 163 -4.68 -26.07 7.74
C ARG A 163 -5.96 -26.82 8.07
N ASP A 164 -5.97 -27.51 9.21
CA ASP A 164 -7.07 -28.42 9.59
C ASP A 164 -8.12 -27.76 10.50
N VAL A 165 -7.83 -26.54 10.98
CA VAL A 165 -8.64 -25.84 11.99
C VAL A 165 -9.34 -24.62 11.43
N VAL A 166 -8.76 -23.98 10.39
CA VAL A 166 -9.37 -22.83 9.73
C VAL A 166 -10.15 -23.31 8.51
N PRO A 167 -11.45 -23.07 8.43
CA PRO A 167 -12.23 -23.37 7.24
C PRO A 167 -11.58 -22.75 5.99
N PRO A 168 -11.53 -23.49 4.85
CA PRO A 168 -10.89 -23.01 3.63
C PRO A 168 -11.39 -21.64 3.15
N GLU A 169 -12.66 -21.35 3.39
CA GLU A 169 -13.28 -20.06 3.06
C GLU A 169 -12.73 -18.92 3.90
N ILE A 170 -12.39 -19.16 5.18
CA ILE A 170 -11.77 -18.16 6.06
C ILE A 170 -10.31 -17.95 5.64
N LEU A 171 -9.60 -19.02 5.33
CA LEU A 171 -8.22 -18.96 4.84
C LEU A 171 -8.13 -18.17 3.54
N ARG A 172 -9.04 -18.43 2.58
CA ARG A 172 -9.17 -17.69 1.33
C ARG A 172 -9.48 -16.21 1.56
N SER A 173 -10.41 -15.91 2.46
CA SER A 173 -10.75 -14.53 2.85
C SER A 173 -9.52 -13.76 3.38
N TRP A 174 -8.67 -14.40 4.16
CA TRP A 174 -7.45 -13.77 4.69
C TRP A 174 -6.39 -13.53 3.64
N ILE A 175 -6.21 -14.47 2.72
CA ILE A 175 -5.32 -14.32 1.56
C ILE A 175 -5.82 -13.18 0.67
N GLN A 176 -7.13 -13.09 0.43
CA GLN A 176 -7.76 -12.04 -0.36
C GLN A 176 -7.70 -10.66 0.29
N GLN A 177 -7.75 -10.56 1.62
CA GLN A 177 -7.67 -9.28 2.34
C GLN A 177 -6.25 -8.71 2.41
N GLY A 178 -5.29 -9.30 1.69
CA GLY A 178 -3.93 -8.78 1.60
C GLY A 178 -3.17 -8.81 2.93
N SER A 179 -3.59 -9.68 3.86
CA SER A 179 -2.87 -9.93 5.12
C SER A 179 -1.55 -10.64 4.84
N CYS A 180 -0.69 -10.00 4.04
CA CYS A 180 0.66 -10.47 3.70
C CYS A 180 1.59 -10.65 4.91
N CYS A 181 1.13 -10.38 6.13
CA CYS A 181 1.88 -10.63 7.36
C CYS A 181 2.14 -12.12 7.65
N TRP A 182 1.54 -13.02 6.88
CA TRP A 182 1.66 -14.47 7.08
C TRP A 182 2.85 -15.11 6.35
N TYR A 183 3.49 -14.42 5.41
CA TYR A 183 4.68 -14.96 4.73
C TYR A 183 5.87 -15.25 5.65
N GLY A 184 5.90 -14.69 6.85
CA GLY A 184 6.94 -14.95 7.85
C GLY A 184 6.68 -16.14 8.78
N VAL A 185 5.46 -16.66 8.80
CA VAL A 185 5.06 -17.73 9.77
C VAL A 185 4.88 -19.08 9.08
N VAL A 186 4.64 -19.12 7.76
CA VAL A 186 4.24 -20.35 7.06
C VAL A 186 5.36 -20.93 6.18
N GLY A 187 6.61 -20.56 6.31
CA GLY A 187 7.71 -21.16 5.53
C GLY A 187 7.42 -21.23 4.01
N ASP A 188 8.43 -21.48 3.23
CA ASP A 188 8.44 -21.57 1.77
C ASP A 188 7.16 -22.17 1.17
N VAL A 189 6.38 -21.33 0.46
CA VAL A 189 5.10 -21.74 -0.17
C VAL A 189 5.26 -22.54 -1.47
N ASP A 190 6.48 -22.89 -1.87
CA ASP A 190 6.77 -23.63 -3.11
C ASP A 190 6.25 -25.08 -3.13
N HIS A 191 5.58 -25.53 -2.06
CA HIS A 191 5.02 -26.88 -1.94
C HIS A 191 3.50 -26.95 -1.79
N TRP A 192 2.77 -25.88 -2.14
CA TRP A 192 1.30 -25.91 -2.13
C TRP A 192 0.78 -26.26 -3.55
N GLU A 193 0.70 -27.54 -3.84
CA GLU A 193 -0.19 -28.00 -4.92
C GLU A 193 -1.65 -27.78 -4.48
N LEU A 194 -2.36 -26.97 -5.26
CA LEU A 194 -3.81 -26.74 -5.13
C LEU A 194 -4.58 -27.90 -5.69
#